data_5af4b2cb0cb704a59b19f4e23602d84e
#
_entry.id   5af4b2cb0cb704a59b19f4e23602d84e
#
_cell.length_a   1.000
_cell.length_b   1.000
_cell.length_c   1.000
_cell.angle_alpha   90.00
_cell.angle_beta   90.00
_cell.angle_gamma   90.00
#
_symmetry.space_group_name_H-M   'P 1'
#
loop_
_entity.id
_entity.type
_entity.pdbx_description
1 polymer ?
#
loop_
_entity_poly.entity_id
_entity_poly.type
_entity_poly.pdbx_seq_one_letter_code
_entity_poly.pdbx_strand_id
1 'polypeptide(L)'
;MLSTFINRIGERTVSLAISYYEMMLFTSLCILNILNPRTYNSEMATHLMTQLYQTSIKVIPHFILIAAIFGSVVIGLVIVIASDFSLQIQVGSLIVTFVINEFAPLLSVFFIAYRFSALIHREASFIHFDGEIQLLHNLIIPRILSTVLSTMALSILFSMIMIMSGYLSVFFILGMDLHTYKYLVFSSLNVQNIFILLIKSSLFGSIVAIVALYNGLHVLKPKHNASKIFVILFFIEFLSLFIQKVFNAIQ
;
A
#
# COMPACT_ATOMS: atom_id res chain seq x y z
N MET A 1 7.85 17.46 -41.01
CA MET A 1 8.29 17.29 -39.62
C MET A 1 7.21 17.59 -38.58
N LEU A 2 6.49 18.72 -38.68
CA LEU A 2 5.42 19.05 -37.70
C LEU A 2 4.25 18.07 -37.74
N SER A 3 3.78 17.65 -38.91
CA SER A 3 2.67 16.69 -39.05
C SER A 3 2.98 15.30 -38.46
N THR A 4 4.20 14.82 -38.65
CA THR A 4 4.66 13.54 -38.07
C THR A 4 4.80 13.61 -36.54
N PHE A 5 5.13 14.77 -35.99
CA PHE A 5 5.19 15.00 -34.56
C PHE A 5 3.80 15.06 -33.94
N ILE A 6 2.87 15.77 -34.57
CA ILE A 6 1.45 15.87 -34.12
C ILE A 6 0.77 14.50 -34.18
N ASN A 7 0.94 13.73 -35.27
CA ASN A 7 0.39 12.38 -35.36
C ASN A 7 0.95 11.45 -34.27
N ARG A 8 2.25 11.51 -33.99
CA ARG A 8 2.87 10.69 -32.95
C ARG A 8 2.37 11.04 -31.54
N ILE A 9 2.09 12.32 -31.26
CA ILE A 9 1.46 12.74 -30.00
C ILE A 9 0.03 12.25 -29.97
N GLY A 10 -0.75 12.43 -31.04
CA GLY A 10 -2.12 11.96 -31.15
C GLY A 10 -2.25 10.46 -30.94
N GLU A 11 -1.45 9.65 -31.61
CA GLU A 11 -1.43 8.19 -31.43
C GLU A 11 -1.08 7.78 -30.00
N ARG A 12 -0.11 8.45 -29.38
CA ARG A 12 0.23 8.18 -27.97
C ARG A 12 -0.90 8.55 -26.99
N THR A 13 -1.55 9.68 -27.23
CA THR A 13 -2.67 10.12 -26.38
C THR A 13 -3.86 9.19 -26.49
N VAL A 14 -4.21 8.79 -27.72
CA VAL A 14 -5.28 7.83 -27.96
C VAL A 14 -4.97 6.46 -27.38
N SER A 15 -3.74 5.95 -27.58
CA SER A 15 -3.33 4.66 -26.99
C SER A 15 -3.33 4.68 -25.47
N LEU A 16 -2.96 5.78 -24.83
CA LEU A 16 -3.07 5.94 -23.38
C LEU A 16 -4.53 5.95 -22.92
N ALA A 17 -5.40 6.70 -23.61
CA ALA A 17 -6.82 6.74 -23.28
C ALA A 17 -7.49 5.37 -23.38
N ILE A 18 -7.19 4.60 -24.43
CA ILE A 18 -7.66 3.22 -24.60
C ILE A 18 -7.15 2.33 -23.46
N SER A 19 -5.86 2.40 -23.13
CA SER A 19 -5.28 1.61 -22.04
C SER A 19 -5.90 1.93 -20.67
N TYR A 20 -6.22 3.20 -20.39
CA TYR A 20 -6.95 3.58 -19.17
C TYR A 20 -8.38 3.05 -19.15
N TYR A 21 -9.07 3.10 -20.28
CA TYR A 21 -10.41 2.55 -20.41
C TYR A 21 -10.45 1.03 -20.18
N GLU A 22 -9.53 0.30 -20.79
CA GLU A 22 -9.38 -1.15 -20.60
C GLU A 22 -9.03 -1.49 -19.14
N MET A 23 -8.17 -0.71 -18.49
CA MET A 23 -7.85 -0.88 -17.08
C MET A 23 -9.06 -0.63 -16.17
N MET A 24 -9.91 0.36 -16.50
CA MET A 24 -11.17 0.58 -15.76
C MET A 24 -12.16 -0.56 -15.94
N LEU A 25 -12.30 -1.10 -17.15
CA LEU A 25 -13.13 -2.29 -17.41
C LEU A 25 -12.61 -3.50 -16.61
N PHE A 26 -11.30 -3.75 -16.66
CA PHE A 26 -10.69 -4.82 -15.89
C PHE A 26 -10.94 -4.66 -14.38
N THR A 27 -10.78 -3.45 -13.86
CA THR A 27 -11.05 -3.14 -12.45
C THR A 27 -12.50 -3.41 -12.08
N SER A 28 -13.44 -2.99 -12.89
CA SER A 28 -14.89 -3.22 -12.66
C SER A 28 -15.24 -4.69 -12.66
N LEU A 29 -14.68 -5.47 -13.60
CA LEU A 29 -14.84 -6.92 -13.64
C LEU A 29 -14.28 -7.60 -12.39
N CYS A 30 -13.11 -7.20 -11.92
CA CYS A 30 -12.53 -7.72 -10.69
C CYS A 30 -13.42 -7.43 -9.48
N ILE A 31 -13.92 -6.20 -9.32
CA ILE A 31 -14.78 -5.81 -8.21
C ILE A 31 -16.10 -6.60 -8.22
N LEU A 32 -16.75 -6.72 -9.38
CA LEU A 32 -18.00 -7.48 -9.52
C LEU A 32 -17.82 -8.95 -9.15
N ASN A 33 -16.70 -9.56 -9.55
CA ASN A 33 -16.42 -10.96 -9.23
C ASN A 33 -16.02 -11.16 -7.75
N ILE A 34 -15.32 -10.20 -7.12
CA ILE A 34 -15.02 -10.22 -5.68
C ILE A 34 -16.32 -10.15 -4.86
N LEU A 35 -17.30 -9.37 -5.30
CA LEU A 35 -18.59 -9.25 -4.61
C LEU A 35 -19.52 -10.45 -4.83
N ASN A 36 -19.23 -11.31 -5.80
CA ASN A 36 -20.06 -12.47 -6.11
C ASN A 36 -19.72 -13.65 -5.17
N PRO A 37 -20.64 -14.12 -4.31
CA PRO A 37 -20.36 -15.20 -3.38
C PRO A 37 -20.06 -16.55 -4.06
N ARG A 38 -20.47 -16.73 -5.32
CA ARG A 38 -20.19 -17.97 -6.09
C ARG A 38 -18.72 -18.13 -6.49
N THR A 39 -17.94 -17.07 -6.37
CA THR A 39 -16.50 -17.06 -6.69
C THR A 39 -15.68 -17.79 -5.62
N TYR A 40 -16.22 -17.92 -4.39
CA TYR A 40 -15.52 -18.45 -3.23
C TYR A 40 -15.63 -19.98 -3.13
N ASN A 41 -14.76 -20.68 -3.87
CA ASN A 41 -14.63 -22.13 -3.85
C ASN A 41 -13.44 -22.58 -2.97
N SER A 42 -13.38 -23.86 -2.59
CA SER A 42 -12.28 -24.44 -1.81
C SER A 42 -10.92 -24.33 -2.53
N GLU A 43 -10.91 -24.45 -3.85
CA GLU A 43 -9.71 -24.27 -4.67
C GLU A 43 -9.19 -22.82 -4.58
N MET A 44 -10.07 -21.84 -4.70
CA MET A 44 -9.73 -20.44 -4.55
C MET A 44 -9.14 -20.15 -3.16
N ALA A 45 -9.70 -20.74 -2.09
CA ALA A 45 -9.19 -20.56 -0.73
C ALA A 45 -7.76 -21.11 -0.60
N THR A 46 -7.45 -22.21 -1.21
CA THR A 46 -6.10 -22.81 -1.21
C THR A 46 -5.11 -21.92 -1.95
N HIS A 47 -5.51 -21.38 -3.11
CA HIS A 47 -4.70 -20.43 -3.87
C HIS A 47 -4.47 -19.13 -3.09
N LEU A 48 -5.50 -18.61 -2.44
CA LEU A 48 -5.42 -17.42 -1.60
C LEU A 48 -4.43 -17.61 -0.45
N MET A 49 -4.51 -18.73 0.28
CA MET A 49 -3.60 -19.03 1.39
C MET A 49 -2.14 -19.15 0.93
N THR A 50 -1.91 -19.83 -0.19
CA THR A 50 -0.57 -19.97 -0.77
C THR A 50 0.01 -18.61 -1.19
N GLN A 51 -0.80 -17.78 -1.82
CA GLN A 51 -0.40 -16.45 -2.25
C GLN A 51 -0.17 -15.51 -1.06
N LEU A 52 -1.03 -15.59 -0.04
CA LEU A 52 -0.87 -14.84 1.21
C LEU A 52 0.45 -15.18 1.91
N TYR A 53 0.77 -16.47 2.00
CA TYR A 53 2.03 -16.94 2.56
C TYR A 53 3.24 -16.36 1.80
N GLN A 54 3.21 -16.41 0.48
CA GLN A 54 4.31 -15.90 -0.35
C GLN A 54 4.43 -14.37 -0.29
N THR A 55 3.32 -13.66 -0.19
CA THR A 55 3.29 -12.19 -0.21
C THR A 55 3.61 -11.59 1.15
N SER A 56 3.14 -12.17 2.26
CA SER A 56 3.30 -11.64 3.61
C SER A 56 4.40 -12.34 4.41
N ILE A 57 4.24 -13.62 4.70
CA ILE A 57 5.03 -14.31 5.73
C ILE A 57 6.52 -14.37 5.38
N LYS A 58 6.84 -14.67 4.14
CA LYS A 58 8.25 -14.73 3.68
C LYS A 58 8.98 -13.40 3.81
N VAL A 59 8.25 -12.31 3.97
CA VAL A 59 8.74 -10.94 3.87
C VAL A 59 8.92 -10.30 5.24
N ILE A 60 8.21 -10.81 6.24
CA ILE A 60 8.19 -10.28 7.61
C ILE A 60 9.58 -9.96 8.16
N PRO A 61 10.61 -10.82 8.09
CA PRO A 61 11.90 -10.52 8.72
C PRO A 61 12.58 -9.26 8.16
N HIS A 62 12.61 -9.14 6.83
CA HIS A 62 13.18 -7.96 6.18
C HIS A 62 12.35 -6.69 6.45
N PHE A 63 11.03 -6.87 6.50
CA PHE A 63 10.09 -5.80 6.76
C PHE A 63 10.21 -5.25 8.19
N ILE A 64 10.39 -6.11 9.19
CA ILE A 64 10.63 -5.72 10.58
C ILE A 64 11.88 -4.85 10.71
N LEU A 65 12.96 -5.23 10.05
CA LEU A 65 14.21 -4.48 10.08
C LEU A 65 14.03 -3.09 9.47
N ILE A 66 13.39 -3.01 8.31
CA ILE A 66 13.09 -1.72 7.66
C ILE A 66 12.17 -0.86 8.54
N ALA A 67 11.11 -1.45 9.10
CA ALA A 67 10.18 -0.75 9.97
C ALA A 67 10.86 -0.21 11.24
N ALA A 68 11.79 -0.97 11.83
CA ALA A 68 12.53 -0.55 12.99
C ALA A 68 13.47 0.63 12.71
N ILE A 69 14.19 0.59 11.58
CA ILE A 69 15.07 1.69 11.16
C ILE A 69 14.25 2.95 10.87
N PHE A 70 13.20 2.83 10.06
CA PHE A 70 12.34 3.97 9.74
C PHE A 70 11.65 4.53 10.98
N GLY A 71 11.14 3.66 11.86
CA GLY A 71 10.49 4.09 13.09
C GLY A 71 11.40 4.91 14.00
N SER A 72 12.61 4.44 14.21
CA SER A 72 13.59 5.16 15.04
C SER A 72 13.94 6.52 14.44
N VAL A 73 14.18 6.60 13.14
CA VAL A 73 14.56 7.85 12.47
C VAL A 73 13.38 8.82 12.39
N VAL A 74 12.21 8.36 11.91
CA VAL A 74 11.04 9.25 11.69
C VAL A 74 10.49 9.77 13.00
N ILE A 75 10.30 8.90 14.00
CA ILE A 75 9.77 9.33 15.29
C ILE A 75 10.78 10.22 16.01
N GLY A 76 12.07 9.89 15.96
CA GLY A 76 13.12 10.76 16.52
C GLY A 76 13.08 12.15 15.90
N LEU A 77 12.96 12.23 14.57
CA LEU A 77 12.90 13.50 13.84
C LEU A 77 11.62 14.30 14.17
N VAL A 78 10.46 13.64 14.24
CA VAL A 78 9.19 14.29 14.63
C VAL A 78 9.31 14.91 16.02
N ILE A 79 9.93 14.22 16.95
CA ILE A 79 10.07 14.70 18.33
C ILE A 79 11.06 15.86 18.42
N VAL A 80 12.19 15.79 17.73
CA VAL A 80 13.16 16.90 17.69
C VAL A 80 12.49 18.15 17.13
N ILE A 81 11.82 18.04 15.99
CA ILE A 81 11.09 19.17 15.38
C ILE A 81 10.02 19.71 16.34
N ALA A 82 9.22 18.84 16.94
CA ALA A 82 8.18 19.25 17.86
C ALA A 82 8.75 19.95 19.11
N SER A 83 9.93 19.55 19.58
CA SER A 83 10.63 20.21 20.70
C SER A 83 11.09 21.62 20.31
N ASP A 84 11.65 21.80 19.13
CA ASP A 84 12.13 23.08 18.63
C ASP A 84 10.98 24.11 18.46
N PHE A 85 9.80 23.63 18.11
CA PHE A 85 8.60 24.48 17.98
C PHE A 85 7.73 24.55 19.25
N SER A 86 8.20 24.02 20.39
CA SER A 86 7.44 23.97 21.64
C SER A 86 6.08 23.25 21.55
N LEU A 87 5.96 22.30 20.62
CA LEU A 87 4.74 21.50 20.36
C LEU A 87 4.72 20.18 21.15
N GLN A 88 5.36 20.14 22.32
CA GLN A 88 5.53 18.91 23.13
C GLN A 88 4.20 18.22 23.47
N ILE A 89 3.14 19.00 23.71
CA ILE A 89 1.81 18.47 24.05
C ILE A 89 1.18 17.74 22.84
N GLN A 90 1.51 18.16 21.62
CA GLN A 90 0.95 17.60 20.38
C GLN A 90 1.78 16.48 19.78
N VAL A 91 2.93 16.15 20.37
CA VAL A 91 3.84 15.11 19.85
C VAL A 91 3.14 13.77 19.64
N GLY A 92 2.32 13.34 20.60
CA GLY A 92 1.57 12.09 20.51
C GLY A 92 0.64 12.06 19.29
N SER A 93 -0.12 13.12 19.06
CA SER A 93 -1.04 13.22 17.91
C SER A 93 -0.29 13.29 16.58
N LEU A 94 0.86 13.98 16.55
CA LEU A 94 1.73 14.01 15.37
C LEU A 94 2.29 12.62 15.04
N ILE A 95 2.81 11.89 16.04
CA ILE A 95 3.31 10.52 15.84
C ILE A 95 2.18 9.63 15.31
N VAL A 96 1.00 9.65 15.93
CA VAL A 96 -0.12 8.81 15.51
C VAL A 96 -0.54 9.15 14.09
N THR A 97 -0.70 10.43 13.76
CA THR A 97 -1.12 10.86 12.42
C THR A 97 -0.08 10.49 11.37
N PHE A 98 1.18 10.84 11.56
CA PHE A 98 2.21 10.57 10.56
C PHE A 98 2.54 9.09 10.47
N VAL A 99 2.79 8.41 11.60
CA VAL A 99 3.27 7.02 11.61
C VAL A 99 2.15 6.05 11.23
N ILE A 100 0.98 6.16 11.89
CA ILE A 100 -0.10 5.18 11.72
C ILE A 100 -0.91 5.48 10.46
N ASN A 101 -1.38 6.73 10.27
CA ASN A 101 -2.31 7.03 9.21
C ASN A 101 -1.64 7.23 7.84
N GLU A 102 -0.35 7.64 7.80
CA GLU A 102 0.32 7.96 6.54
C GLU A 102 1.45 6.97 6.22
N PHE A 103 2.49 6.90 7.05
CA PHE A 103 3.68 6.09 6.73
C PHE A 103 3.42 4.59 6.72
N ALA A 104 2.64 4.06 7.67
CA ALA A 104 2.43 2.62 7.76
C ALA A 104 1.72 2.04 6.53
N PRO A 105 0.58 2.58 6.04
CA PRO A 105 -0.03 2.08 4.81
C PRO A 105 0.85 2.28 3.59
N LEU A 106 1.49 3.46 3.44
CA LEU A 106 2.31 3.79 2.29
C LEU A 106 3.53 2.88 2.15
N LEU A 107 4.31 2.74 3.21
CA LEU A 107 5.54 1.92 3.18
C LEU A 107 5.22 0.43 3.05
N SER A 108 4.14 -0.04 3.67
CA SER A 108 3.68 -1.42 3.52
C SER A 108 3.33 -1.74 2.08
N VAL A 109 2.60 -0.85 1.42
CA VAL A 109 2.21 -1.07 0.04
C VAL A 109 3.39 -0.92 -0.94
N PHE A 110 4.33 0.00 -0.69
CA PHE A 110 5.54 0.10 -1.50
C PHE A 110 6.37 -1.18 -1.44
N PHE A 111 6.50 -1.76 -0.27
CA PHE A 111 7.21 -3.00 -0.08
C PHE A 111 6.55 -4.16 -0.83
N ILE A 112 5.22 -4.25 -0.74
CA ILE A 112 4.44 -5.25 -1.49
C ILE A 112 4.54 -5.00 -3.00
N ALA A 113 4.42 -3.75 -3.46
CA ALA A 113 4.51 -3.41 -4.88
C ALA A 113 5.84 -3.81 -5.51
N TYR A 114 6.94 -3.57 -4.79
CA TYR A 114 8.28 -3.98 -5.21
C TYR A 114 8.36 -5.49 -5.41
N ARG A 115 7.85 -6.26 -4.44
CA ARG A 115 7.89 -7.72 -4.51
C ARG A 115 6.90 -8.30 -5.51
N PHE A 116 5.72 -7.71 -5.61
CA PHE A 116 4.66 -8.17 -6.48
C PHE A 116 5.06 -8.14 -7.96
N SER A 117 5.78 -7.11 -8.37
CA SER A 117 6.33 -6.99 -9.72
C SER A 117 7.21 -8.19 -10.10
N ALA A 118 8.03 -8.68 -9.17
CA ALA A 118 8.89 -9.85 -9.41
C ALA A 118 8.13 -11.19 -9.46
N LEU A 119 7.04 -11.31 -8.69
CA LEU A 119 6.24 -12.53 -8.60
C LEU A 119 5.36 -12.75 -9.83
N ILE A 120 4.72 -11.70 -10.36
CA ILE A 120 3.85 -11.81 -11.54
C ILE A 120 4.60 -12.32 -12.75
N HIS A 121 5.82 -11.83 -12.97
CA HIS A 121 6.63 -12.31 -14.09
C HIS A 121 6.95 -13.81 -14.01
N ARG A 122 7.18 -14.29 -12.81
CA ARG A 122 7.47 -15.69 -12.58
C ARG A 122 6.25 -16.59 -12.76
N GLU A 123 5.07 -16.12 -12.36
CA GLU A 123 3.83 -16.88 -12.48
C GLU A 123 3.25 -16.84 -13.91
N ALA A 124 3.27 -15.69 -14.56
CA ALA A 124 2.74 -15.53 -15.92
C ALA A 124 3.47 -16.44 -16.96
N SER A 125 4.72 -16.82 -16.71
CA SER A 125 5.48 -17.73 -17.58
C SER A 125 5.12 -19.21 -17.41
N PHE A 126 4.46 -19.58 -16.31
CA PHE A 126 4.17 -21.00 -15.99
C PHE A 126 2.70 -21.39 -16.14
N ILE A 127 1.80 -20.44 -16.37
CA ILE A 127 0.36 -20.71 -16.31
C ILE A 127 -0.22 -20.72 -17.71
N HIS A 128 -0.56 -21.93 -18.19
CA HIS A 128 -1.46 -22.15 -19.30
C HIS A 128 -2.85 -22.40 -18.71
N PHE A 129 -3.74 -21.39 -18.80
CA PHE A 129 -5.14 -21.59 -18.47
C PHE A 129 -5.95 -21.83 -19.73
N ASP A 130 -6.79 -22.86 -19.71
CA ASP A 130 -7.66 -23.22 -20.82
C ASP A 130 -8.89 -22.29 -20.97
N GLY A 131 -8.96 -21.18 -20.20
CA GLY A 131 -10.06 -20.22 -20.28
C GLY A 131 -9.89 -18.96 -19.42
N GLU A 132 -10.44 -17.83 -19.91
CA GLU A 132 -10.38 -16.53 -19.22
C GLU A 132 -11.07 -16.54 -17.85
N ILE A 133 -12.14 -17.32 -17.70
CA ILE A 133 -12.90 -17.44 -16.44
C ILE A 133 -12.08 -18.16 -15.38
N GLN A 134 -11.36 -19.23 -15.75
CA GLN A 134 -10.50 -19.95 -14.83
C GLN A 134 -9.30 -19.09 -14.37
N LEU A 135 -8.73 -18.33 -15.30
CA LEU A 135 -7.68 -17.35 -14.98
C LEU A 135 -8.17 -16.32 -13.94
N LEU A 136 -9.38 -15.81 -14.14
CA LEU A 136 -9.97 -14.81 -13.25
C LEU A 136 -10.17 -15.37 -11.84
N HIS A 137 -10.78 -16.56 -11.71
CA HIS A 137 -11.15 -17.14 -10.41
C HIS A 137 -9.97 -17.74 -9.66
N ASN A 138 -9.03 -18.39 -10.35
CA ASN A 138 -7.96 -19.13 -9.69
C ASN A 138 -6.66 -18.34 -9.53
N LEU A 139 -6.47 -17.26 -10.31
CA LEU A 139 -5.28 -16.43 -10.21
C LEU A 139 -5.56 -14.99 -9.79
N ILE A 140 -6.43 -14.30 -10.52
CA ILE A 140 -6.57 -12.85 -10.39
C ILE A 140 -7.24 -12.48 -9.06
N ILE A 141 -8.39 -13.08 -8.76
CA ILE A 141 -9.17 -12.74 -7.55
C ILE A 141 -8.43 -13.13 -6.27
N PRO A 142 -7.89 -14.38 -6.11
CA PRO A 142 -7.09 -14.72 -4.95
C PRO A 142 -5.89 -13.79 -4.76
N ARG A 143 -5.30 -13.33 -5.87
CA ARG A 143 -4.15 -12.43 -5.84
C ARG A 143 -4.50 -11.05 -5.33
N ILE A 144 -5.61 -10.49 -5.78
CA ILE A 144 -6.09 -9.19 -5.28
C ILE A 144 -6.40 -9.30 -3.78
N LEU A 145 -7.16 -10.29 -3.37
CA LEU A 145 -7.52 -10.49 -1.97
C LEU A 145 -6.31 -10.74 -1.07
N SER A 146 -5.39 -11.60 -1.49
CA SER A 146 -4.16 -11.85 -0.73
C SER A 146 -3.32 -10.59 -0.58
N THR A 147 -3.26 -9.74 -1.61
CA THR A 147 -2.52 -8.48 -1.56
C THR A 147 -3.18 -7.49 -0.61
N VAL A 148 -4.50 -7.34 -0.66
CA VAL A 148 -5.26 -6.48 0.27
C VAL A 148 -5.06 -6.92 1.71
N LEU A 149 -5.25 -8.20 2.01
CA LEU A 149 -5.04 -8.74 3.35
C LEU A 149 -3.58 -8.58 3.82
N SER A 150 -2.64 -8.79 2.92
CA SER A 150 -1.21 -8.61 3.20
C SER A 150 -0.86 -7.16 3.53
N THR A 151 -1.37 -6.20 2.76
CA THR A 151 -1.13 -4.78 3.03
C THR A 151 -1.72 -4.35 4.35
N MET A 152 -2.94 -4.78 4.67
CA MET A 152 -3.58 -4.49 5.97
C MET A 152 -2.75 -5.06 7.14
N ALA A 153 -2.39 -6.35 7.07
CA ALA A 153 -1.62 -7.00 8.12
C ALA A 153 -0.22 -6.38 8.30
N LEU A 154 0.48 -6.10 7.20
CA LEU A 154 1.80 -5.47 7.23
C LEU A 154 1.73 -4.02 7.71
N SER A 155 0.67 -3.27 7.41
CA SER A 155 0.50 -1.89 7.90
C SER A 155 0.33 -1.84 9.42
N ILE A 156 -0.46 -2.76 9.99
CA ILE A 156 -0.60 -2.91 11.44
C ILE A 156 0.75 -3.26 12.07
N LEU A 157 1.43 -4.26 11.52
CA LEU A 157 2.72 -4.72 12.02
C LEU A 157 3.77 -3.60 11.92
N PHE A 158 3.77 -2.85 10.82
CA PHE A 158 4.67 -1.71 10.62
C PHE A 158 4.45 -0.62 11.66
N SER A 159 3.20 -0.22 11.88
CA SER A 159 2.88 0.81 12.87
C SER A 159 3.31 0.41 14.29
N MET A 160 3.10 -0.85 14.67
CA MET A 160 3.54 -1.37 15.97
C MET A 160 5.05 -1.33 16.13
N ILE A 161 5.79 -1.79 15.12
CA ILE A 161 7.26 -1.81 15.17
C ILE A 161 7.83 -0.40 15.16
N MET A 162 7.28 0.50 14.36
CA MET A 162 7.69 1.91 14.33
C MET A 162 7.53 2.57 15.70
N ILE A 163 6.39 2.39 16.35
CA ILE A 163 6.14 2.94 17.69
C ILE A 163 7.13 2.37 18.71
N MET A 164 7.38 1.06 18.66
CA MET A 164 8.33 0.42 19.59
C MET A 164 9.77 0.88 19.34
N SER A 165 10.21 0.95 18.11
CA SER A 165 11.57 1.40 17.77
C SER A 165 11.75 2.90 17.99
N GLY A 166 10.71 3.69 17.79
CA GLY A 166 10.69 5.12 18.06
C GLY A 166 10.95 5.46 19.52
N TYR A 167 10.47 4.62 20.44
CA TYR A 167 10.80 4.77 21.87
C TYR A 167 12.31 4.78 22.12
N LEU A 168 13.06 3.90 21.46
CA LEU A 168 14.52 3.86 21.61
C LEU A 168 15.17 5.20 21.26
N SER A 169 14.75 5.80 20.15
CA SER A 169 15.26 7.12 19.74
C SER A 169 14.91 8.21 20.73
N VAL A 170 13.68 8.21 21.24
CA VAL A 170 13.21 9.20 22.23
C VAL A 170 13.98 9.07 23.54
N PHE A 171 14.22 7.84 23.98
CA PHE A 171 14.99 7.56 25.18
C PHE A 171 16.43 8.07 25.05
N PHE A 172 17.11 7.81 23.92
CA PHE A 172 18.49 8.23 23.71
C PHE A 172 18.64 9.73 23.45
N ILE A 173 17.68 10.37 22.77
CA ILE A 173 17.78 11.80 22.39
C ILE A 173 17.27 12.72 23.50
N LEU A 174 16.15 12.39 24.11
CA LEU A 174 15.47 13.27 25.09
C LEU A 174 15.53 12.75 26.54
N GLY A 175 16.02 11.55 26.77
CA GLY A 175 16.01 10.93 28.10
C GLY A 175 14.60 10.66 28.64
N MET A 176 13.59 10.62 27.76
CA MET A 176 12.20 10.42 28.16
C MET A 176 11.97 8.98 28.61
N ASP A 177 11.29 8.82 29.76
CA ASP A 177 10.95 7.49 30.26
C ASP A 177 9.81 6.82 29.46
N LEU A 178 9.76 5.50 29.55
CA LEU A 178 8.79 4.68 28.81
C LEU A 178 7.33 5.02 29.18
N HIS A 179 7.09 5.39 30.44
CA HIS A 179 5.73 5.68 30.89
C HIS A 179 5.18 6.94 30.21
N THR A 180 5.97 7.99 30.16
CA THR A 180 5.61 9.27 29.50
C THR A 180 5.43 9.07 27.99
N TYR A 181 6.34 8.35 27.33
CA TYR A 181 6.19 8.04 25.92
C TYR A 181 4.91 7.25 25.60
N LYS A 182 4.64 6.19 26.35
CA LYS A 182 3.41 5.41 26.22
C LYS A 182 2.18 6.30 26.40
N TYR A 183 2.15 7.12 27.45
CA TYR A 183 1.03 8.01 27.70
C TYR A 183 0.77 8.95 26.50
N LEU A 184 1.81 9.58 25.94
CA LEU A 184 1.71 10.47 24.80
C LEU A 184 1.14 9.78 23.56
N VAL A 185 1.62 8.60 23.25
CA VAL A 185 1.18 7.85 22.06
C VAL A 185 -0.23 7.29 22.26
N PHE A 186 -0.49 6.60 23.36
CA PHE A 186 -1.78 5.93 23.58
C PHE A 186 -2.92 6.89 23.88
N SER A 187 -2.68 8.04 24.49
CA SER A 187 -3.70 9.08 24.69
C SER A 187 -4.21 9.68 23.37
N SER A 188 -3.37 9.64 22.34
CA SER A 188 -3.69 10.14 20.99
C SER A 188 -4.24 9.06 20.05
N LEU A 189 -4.15 7.78 20.44
CA LEU A 189 -4.65 6.65 19.67
C LEU A 189 -6.17 6.51 19.84
N ASN A 190 -6.90 6.78 18.76
CA ASN A 190 -8.34 6.56 18.70
C ASN A 190 -8.67 5.37 17.78
N VAL A 191 -9.82 4.75 18.01
CA VAL A 191 -10.35 3.68 17.15
C VAL A 191 -10.47 4.15 15.70
N GLN A 192 -10.77 5.44 15.50
CA GLN A 192 -10.83 6.07 14.19
C GLN A 192 -9.51 5.96 13.41
N ASN A 193 -8.35 6.11 14.08
CA ASN A 193 -7.05 5.98 13.42
C ASN A 193 -6.80 4.57 12.89
N ILE A 194 -7.27 3.55 13.62
CA ILE A 194 -7.18 2.16 13.18
C ILE A 194 -8.06 1.91 11.94
N PHE A 195 -9.27 2.47 11.92
CA PHE A 195 -10.14 2.38 10.74
C PHE A 195 -9.53 3.07 9.52
N ILE A 196 -8.97 4.26 9.69
CA ILE A 196 -8.28 4.99 8.61
C ILE A 196 -7.12 4.17 8.07
N LEU A 197 -6.28 3.60 8.94
CA LEU A 197 -5.18 2.73 8.56
C LEU A 197 -5.66 1.52 7.72
N LEU A 198 -6.71 0.83 8.17
CA LEU A 198 -7.25 -0.34 7.49
C LEU A 198 -7.86 0.00 6.13
N ILE A 199 -8.64 1.08 6.06
CA ILE A 199 -9.23 1.54 4.79
C ILE A 199 -8.16 1.96 3.81
N LYS A 200 -7.19 2.79 4.22
CA LYS A 200 -6.07 3.22 3.36
C LYS A 200 -5.25 2.04 2.86
N SER A 201 -4.85 1.13 3.74
CA SER A 201 -4.06 -0.04 3.38
C SER A 201 -4.80 -0.98 2.44
N SER A 202 -6.12 -1.16 2.63
CA SER A 202 -6.98 -1.94 1.73
C SER A 202 -7.06 -1.33 0.34
N LEU A 203 -7.31 -0.02 0.25
CA LEU A 203 -7.37 0.71 -1.03
C LEU A 203 -6.02 0.64 -1.76
N PHE A 204 -4.92 0.92 -1.08
CA PHE A 204 -3.59 0.86 -1.67
C PHE A 204 -3.22 -0.55 -2.14
N GLY A 205 -3.54 -1.57 -1.32
CA GLY A 205 -3.34 -2.97 -1.69
C GLY A 205 -4.11 -3.37 -2.94
N SER A 206 -5.38 -2.96 -3.05
CA SER A 206 -6.21 -3.23 -4.23
C SER A 206 -5.67 -2.56 -5.49
N ILE A 207 -5.24 -1.30 -5.40
CA ILE A 207 -4.67 -0.55 -6.52
C ILE A 207 -3.38 -1.21 -7.02
N VAL A 208 -2.47 -1.57 -6.11
CA VAL A 208 -1.23 -2.25 -6.47
C VAL A 208 -1.51 -3.58 -7.17
N ALA A 209 -2.42 -4.38 -6.61
CA ALA A 209 -2.77 -5.67 -7.18
C ALA A 209 -3.35 -5.52 -8.59
N ILE A 210 -4.34 -4.65 -8.77
CA ILE A 210 -5.03 -4.44 -10.05
C ILE A 210 -4.07 -3.91 -11.11
N VAL A 211 -3.31 -2.86 -10.79
CA VAL A 211 -2.36 -2.25 -11.75
C VAL A 211 -1.26 -3.23 -12.13
N ALA A 212 -0.74 -3.98 -11.18
CA ALA A 212 0.32 -4.95 -11.44
C ALA A 212 -0.19 -6.14 -12.26
N LEU A 213 -1.39 -6.67 -11.98
CA LEU A 213 -2.02 -7.75 -12.73
C LEU A 213 -2.38 -7.33 -14.15
N TYR A 214 -3.02 -6.16 -14.32
CA TYR A 214 -3.33 -5.62 -15.65
C TYR A 214 -2.07 -5.49 -16.51
N ASN A 215 -1.02 -4.87 -15.97
CA ASN A 215 0.23 -4.71 -16.70
C ASN A 215 0.97 -6.05 -16.91
N GLY A 216 0.89 -7.00 -15.97
CA GLY A 216 1.52 -8.31 -16.08
C GLY A 216 0.90 -9.19 -17.16
N LEU A 217 -0.42 -9.08 -17.36
CA LEU A 217 -1.16 -9.84 -18.37
C LEU A 217 -1.06 -9.23 -19.77
N HIS A 218 -0.99 -7.90 -19.90
CA HIS A 218 -1.06 -7.21 -21.19
C HIS A 218 0.30 -6.76 -21.73
N VAL A 219 1.33 -6.63 -20.89
CA VAL A 219 2.62 -6.05 -21.30
C VAL A 219 3.78 -7.02 -21.00
N LEU A 220 4.32 -7.62 -22.05
CA LEU A 220 5.47 -8.53 -21.98
C LEU A 220 6.80 -7.88 -21.54
N LYS A 221 6.85 -6.59 -21.19
CA LYS A 221 8.08 -5.88 -20.78
C LYS A 221 8.02 -5.39 -19.34
N PRO A 222 8.81 -5.98 -18.42
CA PRO A 222 8.73 -5.77 -16.97
C PRO A 222 9.22 -4.41 -16.45
N LYS A 223 10.01 -3.69 -17.24
CA LYS A 223 10.84 -2.59 -16.74
C LYS A 223 10.10 -1.31 -16.31
N HIS A 224 8.83 -1.14 -16.68
CA HIS A 224 8.09 0.12 -16.42
C HIS A 224 6.95 0.03 -15.39
N ASN A 225 6.64 -1.15 -14.88
CA ASN A 225 5.45 -1.35 -14.05
C ASN A 225 5.61 -0.82 -12.62
N ALA A 226 6.75 -1.05 -11.99
CA ALA A 226 7.00 -0.58 -10.63
C ALA A 226 6.93 0.96 -10.53
N SER A 227 7.57 1.68 -11.45
CA SER A 227 7.56 3.15 -11.43
C SER A 227 6.16 3.75 -11.63
N LYS A 228 5.32 3.16 -12.48
CA LYS A 228 3.93 3.59 -12.66
C LYS A 228 3.11 3.38 -11.40
N ILE A 229 3.27 2.23 -10.74
CA ILE A 229 2.60 1.93 -9.47
C ILE A 229 3.01 2.96 -8.42
N PHE A 230 4.30 3.25 -8.28
CA PHE A 230 4.79 4.26 -7.33
C PHE A 230 4.21 5.65 -7.58
N VAL A 231 4.16 6.10 -8.83
CA VAL A 231 3.58 7.41 -9.18
C VAL A 231 2.09 7.47 -8.83
N ILE A 232 1.33 6.42 -9.16
CA ILE A 232 -0.10 6.36 -8.85
C ILE A 232 -0.32 6.38 -7.33
N LEU A 233 0.42 5.57 -6.57
CA LEU A 233 0.31 5.53 -5.11
C LEU A 233 0.65 6.87 -4.48
N PHE A 234 1.73 7.50 -4.93
CA PHE A 234 2.14 8.81 -4.43
C PHE A 234 1.09 9.89 -4.70
N PHE A 235 0.48 9.86 -5.89
CA PHE A 235 -0.59 10.80 -6.24
C PHE A 235 -1.84 10.59 -5.39
N ILE A 236 -2.23 9.33 -5.14
CA ILE A 236 -3.39 9.01 -4.30
C ILE A 236 -3.14 9.41 -2.85
N GLU A 237 -1.92 9.22 -2.34
CA GLU A 237 -1.55 9.65 -0.99
C GLU A 237 -1.63 11.17 -0.86
N PHE A 238 -1.10 11.90 -1.83
CA PHE A 238 -1.19 13.36 -1.87
C PHE A 238 -2.66 13.84 -1.89
N LEU A 239 -3.51 13.19 -2.69
CA LEU A 239 -4.93 13.48 -2.75
C LEU A 239 -5.64 13.19 -1.43
N SER A 240 -5.31 12.07 -0.79
CA SER A 240 -5.83 11.67 0.52
C SER A 240 -5.50 12.69 1.60
N LEU A 241 -4.26 13.15 1.66
CA LEU A 241 -3.81 14.21 2.57
C LEU A 241 -4.56 15.54 2.34
N PHE A 242 -4.76 15.89 1.07
CA PHE A 242 -5.48 17.10 0.71
C PHE A 242 -6.95 17.04 1.17
N ILE A 243 -7.63 15.91 0.91
CA ILE A 243 -9.02 15.69 1.33
C ILE A 243 -9.15 15.74 2.85
N GLN A 244 -8.22 15.10 3.57
CA GLN A 244 -8.23 15.08 5.03
C GLN A 244 -8.04 16.48 5.60
N LYS A 245 -7.14 17.30 5.03
CA LYS A 245 -6.95 18.69 5.45
C LYS A 245 -8.16 19.57 5.17
N VAL A 246 -8.79 19.40 3.99
CA VAL A 246 -10.02 20.15 3.66
C VAL A 246 -11.15 19.77 4.62
N PHE A 247 -11.29 18.49 4.95
CA PHE A 247 -12.33 18.03 5.88
C PHE A 247 -12.13 18.55 7.30
N ASN A 248 -10.89 18.58 7.78
CA ASN A 248 -10.54 19.13 9.09
C ASN A 248 -10.65 20.67 9.15
N ALA A 249 -10.60 21.36 8.01
CA ALA A 249 -10.77 22.82 7.96
C ALA A 249 -12.25 23.27 7.94
N ILE A 250 -13.17 22.31 7.69
CA ILE A 250 -14.63 22.55 7.66
C ILE A 250 -15.27 22.29 9.04
N GLN A 251 -14.60 21.54 9.91
CA GLN A 251 -14.99 21.31 11.30
C GLN A 251 -14.44 22.39 12.23
#